data_df1ffc8b989a3d67433c6a8eb6113368
#
_entry.id   df1ffc8b989a3d67433c6a8eb6113368
#
_cell.length_a   1.000
_cell.length_b   1.000
_cell.length_c   1.000
_cell.angle_alpha   90.00
_cell.angle_beta   90.00
_cell.angle_gamma   90.00
#
_symmetry.space_group_name_H-M   'P 1'
#
loop_
_entity.id
_entity.type
_entity.pdbx_description
1 polymer ?
#
loop_
_entity_poly.entity_id
_entity_poly.type
_entity_poly.pdbx_seq_one_letter_code
_entity_poly.pdbx_strand_id
1 'polypeptide(L)'
;MGSAKASDRKDAHLVLAAAPLARSGCSAGFDRLQLDHCALPESDLASVNITKDWLGKAVSAPLFIGSMTGGTDHADAINAALAAVAERCGVGLALGSQRAALERARGGAHLRSLAPSVPLVGNLGGVQLAADGGIDLAHRAVDDIEADALFIHLNPLQEAVQPEGETDWRGVLAAIETLVPRIGCPVIAKEVGAGISAAAARRLYDAGIHSVDVAGLGGTNWTRIEAARREDAALFEPFLDWGVPTVDALLSVRAACPQGRLIASGGIANGLDAGKALWLGAEMASMAGPVLKAISKDGTGTPDIDMASEMIQLWQEQLRLALFLTGAHDLASFARVGGRLDGQPFVPIPGAT
;
A
#
# COMPACT_ATOMS: atom_id res chain seq x y z
N MET A 1 -19.44 -23.09 -11.46
CA MET A 1 -18.20 -23.71 -10.95
C MET A 1 -17.05 -22.71 -10.68
N GLY A 2 -16.94 -21.57 -11.38
CA GLY A 2 -15.89 -20.56 -11.16
C GLY A 2 -15.94 -19.78 -9.83
N SER A 3 -17.14 -19.55 -9.29
CA SER A 3 -17.35 -18.69 -8.11
C SER A 3 -16.91 -19.33 -6.78
N ALA A 4 -17.12 -20.63 -6.58
CA ALA A 4 -16.67 -21.34 -5.37
C ALA A 4 -15.13 -21.43 -5.31
N LYS A 5 -14.48 -21.77 -6.42
CA LYS A 5 -13.01 -21.82 -6.50
C LYS A 5 -12.33 -20.45 -6.21
N ALA A 6 -12.97 -19.33 -6.58
CA ALA A 6 -12.44 -17.99 -6.30
C ALA A 6 -12.60 -17.58 -4.83
N SER A 7 -13.64 -18.05 -4.13
CA SER A 7 -13.82 -17.86 -2.69
C SER A 7 -12.73 -18.60 -1.91
N ASP A 8 -12.58 -19.91 -2.16
CA ASP A 8 -11.60 -20.76 -1.48
C ASP A 8 -10.16 -20.24 -1.67
N ARG A 9 -9.86 -19.67 -2.86
CA ARG A 9 -8.57 -19.04 -3.14
C ARG A 9 -8.30 -17.82 -2.25
N LYS A 10 -9.27 -16.91 -2.13
CA LYS A 10 -9.07 -15.66 -1.36
C LYS A 10 -8.95 -15.92 0.13
N ASP A 11 -9.67 -16.88 0.66
CA ASP A 11 -9.52 -17.30 2.05
C ASP A 11 -8.15 -17.98 2.28
N ALA A 12 -7.70 -18.81 1.33
CA ALA A 12 -6.34 -19.37 1.35
C ALA A 12 -5.26 -18.28 1.29
N HIS A 13 -5.46 -17.22 0.50
CA HIS A 13 -4.55 -16.07 0.44
C HIS A 13 -4.41 -15.35 1.79
N LEU A 14 -5.50 -15.16 2.54
CA LEU A 14 -5.44 -14.55 3.88
C LEU A 14 -4.62 -15.39 4.85
N VAL A 15 -4.85 -16.70 4.89
CA VAL A 15 -4.11 -17.63 5.74
C VAL A 15 -2.63 -17.67 5.35
N LEU A 16 -2.34 -17.78 4.06
CA LEU A 16 -0.95 -17.84 3.58
C LEU A 16 -0.23 -16.50 3.76
N ALA A 17 -0.89 -15.35 3.56
CA ALA A 17 -0.29 -14.03 3.77
C ALA A 17 0.10 -13.76 5.23
N ALA A 18 -0.60 -14.38 6.19
CA ALA A 18 -0.24 -14.33 7.61
C ALA A 18 0.90 -15.29 7.98
N ALA A 19 1.21 -16.29 7.14
CA ALA A 19 2.20 -17.31 7.40
C ALA A 19 3.65 -16.81 7.19
N PRO A 20 4.64 -17.38 7.90
CA PRO A 20 6.05 -17.02 7.72
C PRO A 20 6.56 -17.17 6.28
N LEU A 21 6.03 -18.14 5.52
CA LEU A 21 6.43 -18.40 4.13
C LEU A 21 6.16 -17.23 3.19
N ALA A 22 5.17 -16.36 3.53
CA ALA A 22 4.81 -15.21 2.73
C ALA A 22 5.82 -14.05 2.84
N ARG A 23 6.81 -14.15 3.72
CA ARG A 23 7.79 -13.07 3.86
C ARG A 23 8.80 -13.11 2.73
N SER A 24 9.14 -11.93 2.21
CA SER A 24 10.27 -11.76 1.28
C SER A 24 11.56 -12.26 1.93
N GLY A 25 12.43 -12.90 1.15
CA GLY A 25 13.78 -13.25 1.56
C GLY A 25 14.73 -12.04 1.58
N CYS A 26 14.31 -10.92 0.97
CA CYS A 26 15.08 -9.69 0.89
C CYS A 26 14.60 -8.66 1.92
N SER A 27 15.53 -7.80 2.41
CA SER A 27 15.20 -6.61 3.19
C SER A 27 14.54 -5.55 2.31
N ALA A 28 13.62 -4.76 2.89
CA ALA A 28 13.08 -3.56 2.25
C ALA A 28 14.11 -2.43 2.13
N GLY A 29 15.24 -2.54 2.83
CA GLY A 29 16.36 -1.60 2.81
C GLY A 29 16.31 -0.49 3.87
N PHE A 30 15.31 -0.44 4.74
CA PHE A 30 15.21 0.60 5.78
C PHE A 30 16.33 0.53 6.83
N ASP A 31 16.97 -0.63 7.01
CA ASP A 31 18.16 -0.83 7.84
C ASP A 31 19.39 -0.09 7.31
N ARG A 32 19.45 0.22 6.02
CA ARG A 32 20.52 1.01 5.37
C ARG A 32 20.44 2.50 5.65
N LEU A 33 19.31 2.98 6.15
CA LEU A 33 19.02 4.38 6.39
C LEU A 33 19.21 4.73 7.88
N GLN A 34 19.91 5.81 8.15
CA GLN A 34 20.10 6.38 9.48
C GLN A 34 19.80 7.88 9.43
N LEU A 35 18.84 8.33 10.23
CA LEU A 35 18.54 9.74 10.41
C LEU A 35 19.54 10.36 11.38
N ASP A 36 19.93 11.61 11.17
CA ASP A 36 20.83 12.31 12.10
C ASP A 36 20.09 12.59 13.41
N HIS A 37 20.76 12.24 14.52
CA HIS A 37 20.22 12.47 15.86
C HIS A 37 20.41 13.92 16.30
N CYS A 38 19.35 14.57 16.75
CA CYS A 38 19.37 15.86 17.39
C CYS A 38 19.39 15.70 18.92
N ALA A 39 20.54 15.94 19.55
CA ALA A 39 20.67 15.87 21.01
C ALA A 39 20.03 17.06 21.74
N LEU A 40 19.67 18.13 21.03
CA LEU A 40 19.05 19.35 21.56
C LEU A 40 17.90 19.80 20.66
N PRO A 41 16.72 19.11 20.74
CA PRO A 41 15.58 19.40 19.86
C PRO A 41 14.87 20.72 20.16
N GLU A 42 15.04 21.28 21.35
CA GLU A 42 14.42 22.54 21.83
C GLU A 42 12.91 22.65 21.55
N SER A 43 12.22 21.50 21.66
CA SER A 43 10.78 21.37 21.42
C SER A 43 10.16 20.39 22.41
N ASP A 44 8.84 20.43 22.55
CA ASP A 44 8.08 19.45 23.30
C ASP A 44 7.60 18.34 22.38
N LEU A 45 7.86 17.06 22.72
CA LEU A 45 7.41 15.89 21.97
C LEU A 45 5.89 15.93 21.71
N ALA A 46 5.10 16.40 22.69
CA ALA A 46 3.64 16.49 22.55
C ALA A 46 3.21 17.54 21.51
N SER A 47 4.05 18.52 21.19
CA SER A 47 3.77 19.56 20.18
C SER A 47 4.15 19.16 18.75
N VAL A 48 4.85 18.04 18.56
CA VAL A 48 5.27 17.57 17.22
C VAL A 48 4.04 17.19 16.39
N ASN A 49 3.87 17.88 15.25
CA ASN A 49 2.72 17.69 14.37
C ASN A 49 3.03 16.69 13.24
N ILE A 50 2.29 15.60 13.18
CA ILE A 50 2.37 14.57 12.12
C ILE A 50 1.11 14.50 11.27
N THR A 51 0.15 15.43 11.44
CA THR A 51 -1.08 15.46 10.64
C THR A 51 -0.79 15.84 9.20
N LYS A 52 -1.64 15.37 8.28
CA LYS A 52 -1.52 15.66 6.85
C LYS A 52 -2.88 15.67 6.18
N ASP A 53 -3.03 16.47 5.14
CA ASP A 53 -4.14 16.32 4.20
C ASP A 53 -3.77 15.29 3.13
N TRP A 54 -4.64 14.31 2.91
CA TRP A 54 -4.49 13.31 1.86
C TRP A 54 -5.83 13.06 1.16
N LEU A 55 -5.85 13.14 -0.16
CA LEU A 55 -7.05 12.97 -0.97
C LEU A 55 -8.24 13.85 -0.52
N GLY A 56 -7.94 15.08 -0.10
CA GLY A 56 -8.95 16.07 0.34
C GLY A 56 -9.47 15.85 1.77
N LYS A 57 -8.91 14.93 2.54
CA LYS A 57 -9.29 14.67 3.93
C LYS A 57 -8.10 14.75 4.86
N ALA A 58 -8.31 15.26 6.08
CA ALA A 58 -7.28 15.28 7.12
C ALA A 58 -7.06 13.87 7.68
N VAL A 59 -5.78 13.47 7.80
CA VAL A 59 -5.36 12.25 8.50
C VAL A 59 -4.47 12.58 9.68
N SER A 60 -4.56 11.79 10.75
CA SER A 60 -3.80 12.00 11.99
C SER A 60 -2.30 11.76 11.82
N ALA A 61 -1.92 11.00 10.80
CA ALA A 61 -0.54 10.76 10.40
C ALA A 61 -0.51 10.38 8.90
N PRO A 62 0.61 10.53 8.18
CA PRO A 62 0.76 10.12 6.78
C PRO A 62 0.84 8.60 6.64
N LEU A 63 -0.13 7.90 7.21
CA LEU A 63 -0.25 6.45 7.24
C LEU A 63 -1.60 6.01 6.68
N PHE A 64 -1.64 4.85 6.03
CA PHE A 64 -2.91 4.23 5.66
C PHE A 64 -2.83 2.70 5.71
N ILE A 65 -3.97 2.06 5.92
CA ILE A 65 -4.11 0.60 5.87
C ILE A 65 -4.10 0.19 4.40
N GLY A 66 -3.10 -0.57 4.00
CA GLY A 66 -2.89 -0.98 2.60
C GLY A 66 -3.88 -2.05 2.15
N SER A 67 -4.03 -2.17 0.83
CA SER A 67 -4.88 -3.16 0.17
C SER A 67 -4.49 -4.59 0.52
N MET A 68 -5.42 -5.39 1.01
CA MET A 68 -5.16 -6.77 1.42
C MET A 68 -6.14 -7.77 0.79
N THR A 69 -7.42 -7.70 1.14
CA THR A 69 -8.40 -8.73 0.82
C THR A 69 -9.72 -8.15 0.30
N GLY A 70 -10.57 -8.99 -0.30
CA GLY A 70 -11.91 -8.62 -0.72
C GLY A 70 -12.63 -9.76 -1.45
N GLY A 71 -13.97 -9.74 -1.43
CA GLY A 71 -14.83 -10.62 -2.21
C GLY A 71 -15.13 -12.01 -1.63
N THR A 72 -14.95 -12.21 -0.31
CA THR A 72 -15.50 -13.33 0.46
C THR A 72 -16.19 -12.80 1.71
N ASP A 73 -17.07 -13.57 2.36
CA ASP A 73 -17.76 -13.14 3.59
C ASP A 73 -16.76 -12.82 4.69
N HIS A 74 -15.71 -13.61 4.81
CA HIS A 74 -14.64 -13.37 5.77
C HIS A 74 -13.85 -12.08 5.45
N ALA A 75 -13.54 -11.85 4.18
CA ALA A 75 -12.89 -10.62 3.74
C ALA A 75 -13.77 -9.37 3.97
N ASP A 76 -15.08 -9.48 3.79
CA ASP A 76 -16.02 -8.39 4.02
C ASP A 76 -16.08 -8.01 5.52
N ALA A 77 -16.07 -9.00 6.43
CA ALA A 77 -15.98 -8.77 7.87
C ALA A 77 -14.65 -8.09 8.26
N ILE A 78 -13.53 -8.52 7.69
CA ILE A 78 -12.21 -7.89 7.89
C ILE A 78 -12.23 -6.45 7.38
N ASN A 79 -12.75 -6.19 6.17
CA ASN A 79 -12.81 -4.84 5.60
C ASN A 79 -13.68 -3.90 6.44
N ALA A 80 -14.80 -4.38 6.97
CA ALA A 80 -15.65 -3.60 7.87
C ALA A 80 -14.92 -3.25 9.18
N ALA A 81 -14.20 -4.20 9.77
CA ALA A 81 -13.38 -3.95 10.95
C ALA A 81 -12.23 -2.98 10.66
N LEU A 82 -11.54 -3.13 9.50
CA LEU A 82 -10.49 -2.21 9.07
C LEU A 82 -11.01 -0.79 8.82
N ALA A 83 -12.24 -0.63 8.32
CA ALA A 83 -12.87 0.67 8.17
C ALA A 83 -13.09 1.35 9.54
N ALA A 84 -13.58 0.60 10.53
CA ALA A 84 -13.74 1.10 11.88
C ALA A 84 -12.39 1.45 12.55
N VAL A 85 -11.35 0.64 12.32
CA VAL A 85 -9.98 0.92 12.78
C VAL A 85 -9.42 2.19 12.12
N ALA A 86 -9.59 2.34 10.81
CA ALA A 86 -9.12 3.51 10.05
C ALA A 86 -9.75 4.80 10.58
N GLU A 87 -11.06 4.81 10.77
CA GLU A 87 -11.79 5.93 11.35
C GLU A 87 -11.31 6.26 12.76
N ARG A 88 -11.21 5.26 13.64
CA ARG A 88 -10.76 5.40 15.03
C ARG A 88 -9.34 5.97 15.14
N CYS A 89 -8.45 5.59 14.24
CA CYS A 89 -7.05 6.04 14.25
C CYS A 89 -6.80 7.28 13.38
N GLY A 90 -7.79 7.73 12.62
CA GLY A 90 -7.64 8.85 11.70
C GLY A 90 -6.64 8.58 10.57
N VAL A 91 -6.63 7.36 10.01
CA VAL A 91 -5.75 6.97 8.89
C VAL A 91 -6.56 6.52 7.68
N GLY A 92 -5.98 6.57 6.48
CA GLY A 92 -6.67 6.10 5.28
C GLY A 92 -6.86 4.58 5.25
N LEU A 93 -7.80 4.10 4.44
CA LEU A 93 -8.02 2.69 4.13
C LEU A 93 -8.04 2.45 2.63
N ALA A 94 -7.25 1.50 2.15
CA ALA A 94 -7.32 1.00 0.78
C ALA A 94 -7.85 -0.44 0.76
N LEU A 95 -8.86 -0.70 -0.09
CA LEU A 95 -9.44 -2.03 -0.22
C LEU A 95 -8.57 -2.96 -1.06
N GLY A 96 -8.72 -4.26 -0.86
CA GLY A 96 -8.27 -5.26 -1.82
C GLY A 96 -9.08 -5.20 -3.12
N SER A 97 -8.66 -5.94 -4.17
CA SER A 97 -9.36 -5.92 -5.46
C SER A 97 -10.86 -6.14 -5.33
N GLN A 98 -11.66 -5.17 -5.82
CA GLN A 98 -13.11 -5.17 -5.75
C GLN A 98 -13.76 -6.01 -6.84
N ARG A 99 -13.01 -6.48 -7.88
CA ARG A 99 -13.57 -7.25 -9.00
C ARG A 99 -14.58 -8.31 -8.55
N ALA A 100 -14.17 -9.21 -7.67
CA ALA A 100 -15.00 -10.34 -7.27
C ALA A 100 -16.23 -9.94 -6.43
N ALA A 101 -16.17 -8.83 -5.69
CA ALA A 101 -17.32 -8.30 -4.96
C ALA A 101 -18.35 -7.70 -5.93
N LEU A 102 -17.88 -6.89 -6.89
CA LEU A 102 -18.72 -6.25 -7.89
C LEU A 102 -19.39 -7.24 -8.85
N GLU A 103 -18.69 -8.31 -9.25
CA GLU A 103 -19.26 -9.40 -10.07
C GLU A 103 -20.36 -10.16 -9.33
N ARG A 104 -20.32 -10.22 -7.98
CA ARG A 104 -21.32 -10.88 -7.14
C ARG A 104 -22.41 -9.94 -6.63
N ALA A 105 -22.43 -8.68 -7.06
CA ALA A 105 -23.31 -7.62 -6.57
C ALA A 105 -23.27 -7.45 -5.03
N ARG A 106 -22.10 -7.66 -4.42
CA ARG A 106 -21.87 -7.40 -3.00
C ARG A 106 -21.47 -5.92 -2.85
N GLY A 107 -22.36 -5.13 -2.25
CA GLY A 107 -22.14 -3.70 -2.08
C GLY A 107 -21.16 -3.41 -0.95
N GLY A 108 -20.23 -2.46 -1.19
CA GLY A 108 -19.28 -1.92 -0.22
C GLY A 108 -19.72 -0.63 0.47
N ALA A 109 -20.91 -0.10 0.14
CA ALA A 109 -21.39 1.21 0.64
C ALA A 109 -21.39 1.35 2.17
N HIS A 110 -21.57 0.24 2.91
CA HIS A 110 -21.47 0.24 4.37
C HIS A 110 -20.10 0.64 4.90
N LEU A 111 -19.02 0.47 4.11
CA LEU A 111 -17.66 0.84 4.52
C LEU A 111 -17.51 2.35 4.67
N ARG A 112 -18.14 3.13 3.77
CA ARG A 112 -18.17 4.60 3.93
C ARG A 112 -18.88 5.03 5.21
N SER A 113 -19.95 4.34 5.60
CA SER A 113 -20.64 4.62 6.87
C SER A 113 -19.79 4.31 8.11
N LEU A 114 -18.86 3.32 8.02
CA LEU A 114 -17.93 2.97 9.09
C LEU A 114 -16.68 3.86 9.12
N ALA A 115 -16.33 4.49 7.99
CA ALA A 115 -15.17 5.37 7.85
C ALA A 115 -15.55 6.67 7.12
N PRO A 116 -16.42 7.53 7.72
CA PRO A 116 -16.96 8.71 7.05
C PRO A 116 -15.93 9.82 6.86
N SER A 117 -14.95 9.97 7.77
CA SER A 117 -14.05 11.12 7.80
C SER A 117 -12.67 10.86 7.19
N VAL A 118 -12.27 9.61 7.03
CA VAL A 118 -10.96 9.25 6.48
C VAL A 118 -11.00 8.89 4.99
N PRO A 119 -9.87 8.98 4.27
CA PRO A 119 -9.80 8.55 2.87
C PRO A 119 -10.08 7.05 2.71
N LEU A 120 -11.01 6.70 1.81
CA LEU A 120 -11.23 5.35 1.31
C LEU A 120 -10.75 5.24 -0.13
N VAL A 121 -9.93 4.23 -0.41
CA VAL A 121 -9.35 4.01 -1.74
C VAL A 121 -9.87 2.71 -2.31
N GLY A 122 -10.54 2.79 -3.48
CA GLY A 122 -10.97 1.63 -4.25
C GLY A 122 -9.78 0.90 -4.89
N ASN A 123 -10.00 -0.29 -5.46
CA ASN A 123 -8.92 -1.07 -6.04
C ASN A 123 -9.38 -2.00 -7.16
N LEU A 124 -8.73 -1.89 -8.32
CA LEU A 124 -8.95 -2.73 -9.49
C LEU A 124 -7.59 -3.13 -10.11
N GLY A 125 -7.51 -4.31 -10.72
CA GLY A 125 -6.29 -4.73 -11.41
C GLY A 125 -6.13 -4.08 -12.78
N GLY A 126 -4.89 -3.85 -13.19
CA GLY A 126 -4.59 -3.28 -14.51
C GLY A 126 -5.09 -4.14 -15.67
N VAL A 127 -5.00 -5.47 -15.55
CA VAL A 127 -5.50 -6.40 -16.58
C VAL A 127 -7.03 -6.33 -16.68
N GLN A 128 -7.74 -6.23 -15.54
CA GLN A 128 -9.18 -6.08 -15.52
C GLN A 128 -9.65 -4.73 -16.07
N LEU A 129 -8.85 -3.68 -15.84
CA LEU A 129 -9.10 -2.36 -16.44
C LEU A 129 -8.98 -2.39 -17.96
N ALA A 130 -8.01 -3.15 -18.50
CA ALA A 130 -7.77 -3.26 -19.93
C ALA A 130 -8.77 -4.20 -20.66
N ALA A 131 -9.51 -5.00 -19.91
CA ALA A 131 -10.53 -5.89 -20.47
C ALA A 131 -11.78 -5.12 -20.93
N ASP A 132 -12.62 -5.78 -21.75
CA ASP A 132 -13.91 -5.22 -22.17
C ASP A 132 -14.78 -4.86 -20.95
N GLY A 133 -15.31 -3.64 -20.93
CA GLY A 133 -16.07 -3.12 -19.78
C GLY A 133 -15.24 -2.70 -18.56
N GLY A 134 -13.89 -2.72 -18.66
CA GLY A 134 -13.00 -2.40 -17.54
C GLY A 134 -13.13 -0.96 -17.03
N ILE A 135 -13.41 0.01 -17.91
CA ILE A 135 -13.67 1.41 -17.54
C ILE A 135 -14.97 1.51 -16.70
N ASP A 136 -16.04 0.83 -17.12
CA ASP A 136 -17.31 0.81 -16.36
C ASP A 136 -17.13 0.10 -15.01
N LEU A 137 -16.30 -0.95 -14.97
CA LEU A 137 -15.96 -1.65 -13.75
C LEU A 137 -15.20 -0.72 -12.78
N ALA A 138 -14.30 0.14 -13.29
CA ALA A 138 -13.59 1.13 -12.48
C ALA A 138 -14.54 2.18 -11.89
N HIS A 139 -15.50 2.70 -12.66
CA HIS A 139 -16.54 3.60 -12.15
C HIS A 139 -17.35 2.92 -11.03
N ARG A 140 -17.82 1.69 -11.26
CA ARG A 140 -18.55 0.92 -10.25
C ARG A 140 -17.71 0.67 -8.98
N ALA A 141 -16.39 0.48 -9.09
CA ALA A 141 -15.52 0.31 -7.94
C ALA A 141 -15.40 1.58 -7.10
N VAL A 142 -15.41 2.76 -7.73
CA VAL A 142 -15.43 4.06 -7.04
C VAL A 142 -16.78 4.30 -6.40
N ASP A 143 -17.87 4.14 -7.14
CA ASP A 143 -19.24 4.41 -6.68
C ASP A 143 -19.66 3.48 -5.53
N ASP A 144 -19.24 2.21 -5.56
CA ASP A 144 -19.62 1.17 -4.59
C ASP A 144 -19.25 1.54 -3.13
N ILE A 145 -18.14 2.22 -2.94
CA ILE A 145 -17.64 2.62 -1.60
C ILE A 145 -17.54 4.15 -1.44
N GLU A 146 -18.03 4.93 -2.39
CA GLU A 146 -17.82 6.37 -2.45
C GLU A 146 -16.32 6.72 -2.27
N ALA A 147 -15.47 6.11 -3.13
CA ALA A 147 -14.02 6.17 -2.98
C ALA A 147 -13.47 7.58 -3.23
N ASP A 148 -12.51 8.01 -2.40
CA ASP A 148 -11.78 9.27 -2.56
C ASP A 148 -10.66 9.15 -3.61
N ALA A 149 -10.25 7.93 -3.97
CA ALA A 149 -9.30 7.61 -5.04
C ALA A 149 -9.45 6.16 -5.49
N LEU A 150 -8.83 5.80 -6.62
CA LEU A 150 -8.81 4.43 -7.12
C LEU A 150 -7.37 3.94 -7.30
N PHE A 151 -7.00 2.83 -6.66
CA PHE A 151 -5.81 2.07 -6.99
C PHE A 151 -6.02 1.24 -8.25
N ILE A 152 -5.07 1.36 -9.19
CA ILE A 152 -4.87 0.37 -10.25
C ILE A 152 -3.64 -0.44 -9.88
N HIS A 153 -3.85 -1.70 -9.43
CA HIS A 153 -2.73 -2.54 -9.07
C HIS A 153 -2.12 -3.23 -10.29
N LEU A 154 -0.79 -3.28 -10.28
CA LEU A 154 0.04 -3.88 -11.31
C LEU A 154 0.77 -5.06 -10.68
N ASN A 155 0.45 -6.27 -11.09
CA ASN A 155 0.96 -7.50 -10.47
C ASN A 155 1.42 -8.56 -11.49
N PRO A 156 2.22 -8.19 -12.51
CA PRO A 156 2.57 -9.11 -13.60
C PRO A 156 3.29 -10.37 -13.11
N LEU A 157 4.14 -10.27 -12.09
CA LEU A 157 4.83 -11.42 -11.51
C LEU A 157 3.85 -12.35 -10.79
N GLN A 158 2.96 -11.80 -9.95
CA GLN A 158 1.94 -12.60 -9.29
C GLN A 158 1.05 -13.32 -10.30
N GLU A 159 0.55 -12.62 -11.33
CA GLU A 159 -0.29 -13.21 -12.38
C GLU A 159 0.45 -14.29 -13.18
N ALA A 160 1.74 -14.11 -13.44
CA ALA A 160 2.55 -15.13 -14.15
C ALA A 160 2.75 -16.40 -13.31
N VAL A 161 2.82 -16.28 -11.99
CA VAL A 161 2.99 -17.43 -11.08
C VAL A 161 1.66 -18.05 -10.70
N GLN A 162 0.59 -17.28 -10.59
CA GLN A 162 -0.74 -17.75 -10.20
C GLN A 162 -1.29 -18.76 -11.22
N PRO A 163 -1.78 -19.95 -10.81
CA PRO A 163 -2.30 -20.96 -11.74
C PRO A 163 -3.42 -20.45 -12.67
N GLU A 164 -4.27 -19.55 -12.15
CA GLU A 164 -5.39 -18.94 -12.87
C GLU A 164 -5.09 -17.50 -13.34
N GLY A 165 -3.79 -17.12 -13.42
CA GLY A 165 -3.37 -15.75 -13.64
C GLY A 165 -3.63 -15.25 -15.06
N GLU A 166 -3.85 -13.95 -15.16
CA GLU A 166 -4.10 -13.23 -16.42
C GLU A 166 -2.80 -12.58 -16.88
N THR A 167 -2.15 -13.19 -17.88
CA THR A 167 -0.80 -12.81 -18.33
C THR A 167 -0.77 -11.91 -19.57
N ASP A 168 -1.91 -11.54 -20.13
CA ASP A 168 -1.97 -10.57 -21.23
C ASP A 168 -2.05 -9.14 -20.69
N TRP A 169 -0.90 -8.46 -20.69
CA TRP A 169 -0.74 -7.10 -20.18
C TRP A 169 -0.82 -6.02 -21.28
N ARG A 170 -1.17 -6.41 -22.51
CA ARG A 170 -1.34 -5.47 -23.62
C ARG A 170 -2.51 -4.53 -23.34
N GLY A 171 -2.33 -3.25 -23.64
CA GLY A 171 -3.36 -2.24 -23.50
C GLY A 171 -3.55 -1.67 -22.08
N VAL A 172 -2.90 -2.20 -21.02
CA VAL A 172 -3.07 -1.70 -19.64
C VAL A 172 -2.74 -0.22 -19.53
N LEU A 173 -1.63 0.26 -20.11
CA LEU A 173 -1.27 1.68 -20.06
C LEU A 173 -2.31 2.54 -20.80
N ALA A 174 -2.72 2.14 -21.99
CA ALA A 174 -3.74 2.85 -22.77
C ALA A 174 -5.11 2.91 -22.06
N ALA A 175 -5.44 1.85 -21.31
CA ALA A 175 -6.64 1.83 -20.48
C ALA A 175 -6.53 2.82 -19.31
N ILE A 176 -5.36 2.95 -18.68
CA ILE A 176 -5.08 3.97 -17.65
C ILE A 176 -5.22 5.38 -18.24
N GLU A 177 -4.59 5.66 -19.39
CA GLU A 177 -4.71 6.94 -20.11
C GLU A 177 -6.17 7.28 -20.43
N THR A 178 -6.98 6.27 -20.74
CA THR A 178 -8.42 6.42 -21.02
C THR A 178 -9.21 6.69 -19.74
N LEU A 179 -8.88 6.03 -18.63
CA LEU A 179 -9.59 6.13 -17.35
C LEU A 179 -9.37 7.47 -16.66
N VAL A 180 -8.10 7.90 -16.54
CA VAL A 180 -7.70 9.06 -15.72
C VAL A 180 -8.56 10.31 -15.96
N PRO A 181 -8.81 10.76 -17.20
CA PRO A 181 -9.63 11.94 -17.43
C PRO A 181 -11.14 11.75 -17.20
N ARG A 182 -11.61 10.53 -16.91
CA ARG A 182 -13.04 10.18 -16.87
C ARG A 182 -13.55 9.79 -15.48
N ILE A 183 -12.67 9.32 -14.60
CA ILE A 183 -13.09 8.66 -13.33
C ILE A 183 -13.55 9.63 -12.24
N GLY A 184 -13.20 10.91 -12.32
CA GLY A 184 -13.64 11.95 -11.36
C GLY A 184 -12.92 11.94 -10.01
N CYS A 185 -11.99 11.01 -9.76
CA CYS A 185 -11.14 10.98 -8.57
C CYS A 185 -9.68 10.67 -8.95
N PRO A 186 -8.70 10.93 -8.05
CA PRO A 186 -7.31 10.57 -8.27
C PRO A 186 -7.14 9.06 -8.54
N VAL A 187 -6.34 8.72 -9.58
CA VAL A 187 -5.94 7.36 -9.89
C VAL A 187 -4.51 7.13 -9.42
N ILE A 188 -4.28 6.09 -8.67
CA ILE A 188 -2.99 5.76 -8.08
C ILE A 188 -2.54 4.40 -8.65
N ALA A 189 -1.36 4.35 -9.24
CA ALA A 189 -0.78 3.08 -9.69
C ALA A 189 -0.02 2.42 -8.52
N LYS A 190 -0.21 1.12 -8.33
CA LYS A 190 0.37 0.36 -7.23
C LYS A 190 0.91 -0.98 -7.72
N GLU A 191 2.12 -1.34 -7.32
CA GLU A 191 2.60 -2.73 -7.39
C GLU A 191 2.16 -3.51 -6.14
N VAL A 192 2.46 -4.79 -6.04
CA VAL A 192 1.95 -5.66 -4.98
C VAL A 192 3.04 -6.36 -4.16
N GLY A 193 4.31 -6.00 -4.35
CA GLY A 193 5.43 -6.53 -3.58
C GLY A 193 6.72 -6.77 -4.39
N ALA A 194 6.71 -6.53 -5.71
CA ALA A 194 7.90 -6.60 -6.55
C ALA A 194 8.49 -5.23 -6.93
N GLY A 195 7.80 -4.14 -6.60
CA GLY A 195 8.30 -2.78 -6.80
C GLY A 195 8.04 -2.21 -8.20
N ILE A 196 8.01 -0.88 -8.29
CA ILE A 196 7.86 -0.14 -9.55
C ILE A 196 9.21 0.45 -9.93
N SER A 197 9.67 0.16 -11.15
CA SER A 197 10.91 0.76 -11.68
C SER A 197 10.72 2.22 -12.08
N ALA A 198 11.82 2.99 -12.11
CA ALA A 198 11.83 4.37 -12.56
C ALA A 198 11.24 4.55 -13.98
N ALA A 199 11.52 3.62 -14.88
CA ALA A 199 10.99 3.64 -16.26
C ALA A 199 9.47 3.42 -16.29
N ALA A 200 8.95 2.49 -15.49
CA ALA A 200 7.51 2.27 -15.36
C ALA A 200 6.81 3.47 -14.72
N ALA A 201 7.40 4.05 -13.65
CA ALA A 201 6.86 5.22 -12.99
C ALA A 201 6.72 6.43 -13.92
N ARG A 202 7.73 6.72 -14.76
CA ARG A 202 7.63 7.80 -15.77
C ARG A 202 6.44 7.59 -16.69
N ARG A 203 6.29 6.40 -17.27
CA ARG A 203 5.15 6.08 -18.15
C ARG A 203 3.81 6.23 -17.48
N LEU A 204 3.72 5.88 -16.18
CA LEU A 204 2.50 6.02 -15.38
C LEU A 204 2.18 7.50 -15.13
N TYR A 205 3.16 8.33 -14.78
CA TYR A 205 2.95 9.79 -14.64
C TYR A 205 2.61 10.44 -15.97
N ASP A 206 3.24 10.04 -17.07
CA ASP A 206 2.92 10.53 -18.42
C ASP A 206 1.48 10.16 -18.82
N ALA A 207 0.96 9.02 -18.34
CA ALA A 207 -0.44 8.60 -18.50
C ALA A 207 -1.42 9.34 -17.55
N GLY A 208 -0.94 10.29 -16.73
CA GLY A 208 -1.76 11.12 -15.83
C GLY A 208 -2.03 10.52 -14.45
N ILE A 209 -1.34 9.46 -14.06
CA ILE A 209 -1.45 8.90 -12.69
C ILE A 209 -1.09 9.96 -11.65
N HIS A 210 -1.94 10.09 -10.62
CA HIS A 210 -1.77 11.06 -9.54
C HIS A 210 -0.59 10.73 -8.62
N SER A 211 -0.49 9.48 -8.17
CA SER A 211 0.57 8.99 -7.28
C SER A 211 0.99 7.58 -7.68
N VAL A 212 2.24 7.21 -7.37
CA VAL A 212 2.78 5.87 -7.55
C VAL A 212 3.09 5.27 -6.19
N ASP A 213 2.44 4.15 -5.84
CA ASP A 213 2.78 3.32 -4.69
C ASP A 213 3.77 2.24 -5.13
N VAL A 214 5.02 2.37 -4.69
CA VAL A 214 6.11 1.52 -5.17
C VAL A 214 5.95 0.06 -4.80
N ALA A 215 5.34 -0.27 -3.68
CA ALA A 215 5.09 -1.63 -3.18
C ALA A 215 6.27 -2.59 -3.45
N GLY A 216 7.44 -2.24 -2.89
CA GLY A 216 8.69 -2.93 -3.15
C GLY A 216 8.86 -4.24 -2.39
N LEU A 217 9.96 -4.96 -2.67
CA LEU A 217 10.38 -6.14 -1.92
C LEU A 217 10.69 -5.79 -0.46
N GLY A 218 10.49 -6.77 0.42
CA GLY A 218 10.80 -6.69 1.85
C GLY A 218 9.62 -6.99 2.77
N GLY A 219 8.38 -7.03 2.23
CA GLY A 219 7.16 -7.33 2.96
C GLY A 219 6.55 -8.68 2.60
N THR A 220 5.23 -8.70 2.42
CA THR A 220 4.49 -9.86 1.91
C THR A 220 4.89 -10.12 0.46
N ASN A 221 5.26 -11.36 0.16
CA ASN A 221 5.70 -11.78 -1.16
C ASN A 221 4.64 -12.68 -1.80
N TRP A 222 3.86 -12.12 -2.72
CA TRP A 222 2.80 -12.83 -3.41
C TRP A 222 3.31 -13.93 -4.32
N THR A 223 4.52 -13.80 -4.88
CA THR A 223 5.16 -14.85 -5.69
C THR A 223 5.36 -16.12 -4.88
N ARG A 224 5.84 -16.02 -3.63
CA ARG A 224 5.99 -17.17 -2.72
C ARG A 224 4.64 -17.79 -2.37
N ILE A 225 3.62 -16.97 -2.13
CA ILE A 225 2.26 -17.43 -1.84
C ILE A 225 1.69 -18.21 -3.02
N GLU A 226 1.80 -17.69 -4.24
CA GLU A 226 1.27 -18.35 -5.44
C GLU A 226 2.08 -19.59 -5.83
N ALA A 227 3.42 -19.53 -5.71
CA ALA A 227 4.27 -20.69 -5.97
C ALA A 227 3.97 -21.87 -5.04
N ALA A 228 3.65 -21.59 -3.76
CA ALA A 228 3.27 -22.64 -2.80
C ALA A 228 1.95 -23.36 -3.14
N ARG A 229 1.15 -22.82 -4.07
CA ARG A 229 -0.10 -23.40 -4.58
C ARG A 229 0.07 -24.25 -5.84
N ARG A 230 1.32 -24.37 -6.34
CA ARG A 230 1.62 -25.02 -7.62
C ARG A 230 2.34 -26.35 -7.42
N GLU A 231 2.07 -27.29 -8.32
CA GLU A 231 2.82 -28.56 -8.40
C GLU A 231 4.19 -28.37 -9.07
N ASP A 232 4.33 -27.37 -9.97
CA ASP A 232 5.55 -27.02 -10.71
C ASP A 232 6.32 -25.86 -10.06
N ALA A 233 6.26 -25.70 -8.73
CA ALA A 233 6.86 -24.59 -7.99
C ALA A 233 8.35 -24.34 -8.30
N ALA A 234 9.11 -25.39 -8.67
CA ALA A 234 10.52 -25.30 -9.03
C ALA A 234 10.78 -24.36 -10.22
N LEU A 235 9.82 -24.19 -11.16
CA LEU A 235 9.92 -23.23 -12.26
C LEU A 235 10.07 -21.79 -11.76
N PHE A 236 9.44 -21.46 -10.64
CA PHE A 236 9.35 -20.10 -10.10
C PHE A 236 10.39 -19.81 -9.01
N GLU A 237 11.16 -20.82 -8.57
CA GLU A 237 12.17 -20.68 -7.53
C GLU A 237 13.15 -19.52 -7.78
N PRO A 238 13.69 -19.29 -9.00
CA PRO A 238 14.57 -18.16 -9.30
C PRO A 238 13.88 -16.79 -9.21
N PHE A 239 12.55 -16.74 -9.23
CA PHE A 239 11.75 -15.53 -9.22
C PHE A 239 11.12 -15.20 -7.86
N LEU A 240 11.32 -16.02 -6.84
CA LEU A 240 10.70 -15.84 -5.53
C LEU A 240 11.06 -14.50 -4.86
N ASP A 241 12.25 -13.97 -5.14
CA ASP A 241 12.69 -12.66 -4.68
C ASP A 241 13.02 -11.72 -5.85
N TRP A 242 12.32 -11.90 -6.98
CA TRP A 242 12.41 -11.00 -8.12
C TRP A 242 11.72 -9.68 -7.83
N GLY A 243 12.44 -8.56 -8.03
CA GLY A 243 11.87 -7.22 -7.87
C GLY A 243 12.89 -6.22 -7.33
N VAL A 244 12.40 -5.08 -6.89
CA VAL A 244 13.19 -3.95 -6.38
C VAL A 244 12.83 -3.74 -4.90
N PRO A 245 13.80 -3.72 -3.98
CA PRO A 245 13.58 -3.36 -2.58
C PRO A 245 12.91 -1.98 -2.45
N THR A 246 12.10 -1.81 -1.43
CA THR A 246 11.27 -0.60 -1.26
C THR A 246 12.10 0.69 -1.23
N VAL A 247 13.21 0.70 -0.50
CA VAL A 247 14.10 1.87 -0.44
C VAL A 247 14.71 2.19 -1.80
N ASP A 248 15.17 1.16 -2.53
CA ASP A 248 15.78 1.36 -3.86
C ASP A 248 14.73 1.80 -4.89
N ALA A 249 13.49 1.30 -4.79
CA ALA A 249 12.37 1.75 -5.62
C ALA A 249 12.05 3.24 -5.35
N LEU A 250 11.93 3.64 -4.07
CA LEU A 250 11.70 5.05 -3.70
C LEU A 250 12.80 5.96 -4.24
N LEU A 251 14.06 5.61 -4.03
CA LEU A 251 15.21 6.39 -4.48
C LEU A 251 15.25 6.53 -6.01
N SER A 252 15.09 5.42 -6.72
CA SER A 252 15.15 5.41 -8.19
C SER A 252 13.99 6.16 -8.84
N VAL A 253 12.77 5.99 -8.31
CA VAL A 253 11.59 6.71 -8.82
C VAL A 253 11.66 8.19 -8.49
N ARG A 254 12.08 8.58 -7.26
CA ARG A 254 12.26 9.98 -6.89
C ARG A 254 13.29 10.68 -7.76
N ALA A 255 14.43 10.04 -8.02
CA ALA A 255 15.46 10.59 -8.92
C ALA A 255 14.95 10.76 -10.35
N ALA A 256 14.13 9.84 -10.84
CA ALA A 256 13.61 9.86 -12.21
C ALA A 256 12.40 10.78 -12.40
N CYS A 257 11.60 10.97 -11.35
CA CYS A 257 10.35 11.72 -11.33
C CYS A 257 10.33 12.67 -10.10
N PRO A 258 11.16 13.74 -10.06
CA PRO A 258 11.32 14.57 -8.86
C PRO A 258 10.01 15.23 -8.39
N GLN A 259 9.09 15.51 -9.30
CA GLN A 259 7.79 16.12 -9.01
C GLN A 259 6.66 15.09 -8.84
N GLY A 260 6.96 13.79 -9.03
CA GLY A 260 5.96 12.73 -8.87
C GLY A 260 5.59 12.52 -7.41
N ARG A 261 4.31 12.30 -7.12
CA ARG A 261 3.82 11.93 -5.79
C ARG A 261 4.08 10.44 -5.55
N LEU A 262 4.81 10.12 -4.49
CA LEU A 262 5.20 8.77 -4.14
C LEU A 262 4.48 8.29 -2.90
N ILE A 263 4.06 7.04 -2.93
CA ILE A 263 3.57 6.30 -1.76
C ILE A 263 4.55 5.16 -1.51
N ALA A 264 4.85 4.93 -0.25
CA ALA A 264 5.71 3.84 0.18
C ALA A 264 4.88 2.68 0.74
N SER A 265 5.08 1.51 0.18
CA SER A 265 4.62 0.24 0.76
C SER A 265 5.61 -0.88 0.44
N GLY A 266 5.47 -2.02 1.11
CA GLY A 266 6.38 -3.14 1.01
C GLY A 266 7.45 -3.13 2.12
N GLY A 267 7.30 -4.01 3.12
CA GLY A 267 8.28 -4.22 4.18
C GLY A 267 8.41 -3.12 5.23
N ILE A 268 7.50 -2.15 5.28
CA ILE A 268 7.40 -1.20 6.37
C ILE A 268 6.90 -1.95 7.61
N ALA A 269 7.70 -2.02 8.67
CA ALA A 269 7.46 -2.87 9.82
C ALA A 269 7.11 -2.13 11.11
N ASN A 270 7.32 -0.81 11.14
CA ASN A 270 7.11 0.06 12.32
C ASN A 270 7.00 1.52 11.91
N GLY A 271 6.69 2.41 12.86
CA GLY A 271 6.56 3.85 12.58
C GLY A 271 7.89 4.54 12.24
N LEU A 272 9.05 4.01 12.66
CA LEU A 272 10.35 4.54 12.25
C LEU A 272 10.64 4.23 10.77
N ASP A 273 10.32 3.04 10.29
CA ASP A 273 10.45 2.71 8.86
C ASP A 273 9.52 3.58 8.01
N ALA A 274 8.28 3.82 8.49
CA ALA A 274 7.37 4.77 7.87
C ALA A 274 7.99 6.18 7.82
N GLY A 275 8.58 6.66 8.92
CA GLY A 275 9.31 7.92 8.98
C GLY A 275 10.45 7.98 7.96
N LYS A 276 11.26 6.93 7.85
CA LYS A 276 12.34 6.84 6.85
C LYS A 276 11.80 6.90 5.41
N ALA A 277 10.66 6.26 5.13
CA ALA A 277 10.01 6.33 3.83
C ALA A 277 9.54 7.76 3.48
N LEU A 278 8.94 8.47 4.46
CA LEU A 278 8.54 9.87 4.32
C LEU A 278 9.75 10.78 4.14
N TRP A 279 10.83 10.53 4.88
CA TRP A 279 12.09 11.25 4.72
C TRP A 279 12.66 11.09 3.31
N LEU A 280 12.53 9.91 2.68
CA LEU A 280 12.90 9.68 1.27
C LEU A 280 11.95 10.35 0.27
N GLY A 281 10.95 11.10 0.73
CA GLY A 281 10.04 11.88 -0.10
C GLY A 281 8.73 11.16 -0.44
N ALA A 282 8.39 10.05 0.21
CA ALA A 282 7.04 9.51 0.09
C ALA A 282 6.03 10.46 0.76
N GLU A 283 4.86 10.63 0.15
CA GLU A 283 3.78 11.43 0.75
C GLU A 283 2.99 10.64 1.80
N MET A 284 2.91 9.32 1.64
CA MET A 284 2.21 8.40 2.55
C MET A 284 3.00 7.10 2.69
N ALA A 285 2.82 6.43 3.82
CA ALA A 285 3.35 5.10 4.09
C ALA A 285 2.21 4.11 4.40
N SER A 286 2.27 2.92 3.81
CA SER A 286 1.22 1.90 3.91
C SER A 286 1.58 0.78 4.88
N MET A 287 0.60 0.37 5.66
CA MET A 287 0.65 -0.75 6.59
C MET A 287 -0.29 -1.85 6.10
N ALA A 288 0.21 -3.02 5.71
CA ALA A 288 -0.63 -4.15 5.32
C ALA A 288 -0.40 -5.37 6.22
N GLY A 289 0.71 -6.08 6.06
CA GLY A 289 1.00 -7.31 6.80
C GLY A 289 0.91 -7.18 8.33
N PRO A 290 1.51 -6.14 8.97
CA PRO A 290 1.37 -5.92 10.40
C PRO A 290 -0.07 -5.71 10.87
N VAL A 291 -0.88 -4.97 10.11
CA VAL A 291 -2.31 -4.75 10.41
C VAL A 291 -3.09 -6.04 10.27
N LEU A 292 -2.88 -6.80 9.19
CA LEU A 292 -3.54 -8.10 9.00
C LEU A 292 -3.24 -9.05 10.17
N LYS A 293 -1.99 -9.07 10.62
CA LYS A 293 -1.59 -9.89 11.76
C LYS A 293 -2.24 -9.44 13.07
N ALA A 294 -2.36 -8.13 13.29
CA ALA A 294 -2.99 -7.59 14.49
C ALA A 294 -4.49 -7.87 14.51
N ILE A 295 -5.19 -7.65 13.38
CA ILE A 295 -6.65 -7.83 13.32
C ILE A 295 -7.09 -9.30 13.36
N SER A 296 -6.19 -10.25 13.05
CA SER A 296 -6.47 -11.70 12.98
C SER A 296 -5.84 -12.49 14.14
N LYS A 297 -5.39 -11.84 15.23
CA LYS A 297 -4.47 -12.45 16.21
C LYS A 297 -5.06 -13.59 17.06
N ASP A 298 -6.33 -13.55 17.37
CA ASP A 298 -6.92 -14.50 18.31
C ASP A 298 -7.29 -15.87 17.71
N GLY A 299 -7.17 -16.01 16.37
CA GLY A 299 -7.50 -17.26 15.66
C GLY A 299 -8.99 -17.66 15.75
N THR A 300 -9.86 -16.85 16.37
CA THR A 300 -11.30 -17.12 16.50
C THR A 300 -12.08 -16.80 15.22
N GLY A 301 -11.42 -16.15 14.26
CA GLY A 301 -12.04 -15.63 13.05
C GLY A 301 -12.78 -14.29 13.23
N THR A 302 -12.85 -13.78 14.45
CA THR A 302 -13.40 -12.45 14.75
C THR A 302 -12.29 -11.41 14.67
N PRO A 303 -12.46 -10.32 13.88
CA PRO A 303 -11.45 -9.27 13.80
C PRO A 303 -11.22 -8.54 15.13
N ASP A 304 -9.96 -8.39 15.54
CA ASP A 304 -9.56 -7.67 16.74
C ASP A 304 -9.27 -6.18 16.41
N ILE A 305 -10.33 -5.37 16.54
CA ILE A 305 -10.28 -3.92 16.26
C ILE A 305 -9.35 -3.20 17.26
N ASP A 306 -9.35 -3.61 18.53
CA ASP A 306 -8.56 -2.95 19.56
C ASP A 306 -7.08 -3.18 19.34
N MET A 307 -6.65 -4.41 19.11
CA MET A 307 -5.26 -4.76 18.82
C MET A 307 -4.74 -4.04 17.56
N ALA A 308 -5.54 -3.99 16.48
CA ALA A 308 -5.15 -3.29 15.26
C ALA A 308 -5.05 -1.78 15.47
N SER A 309 -5.96 -1.18 16.26
CA SER A 309 -5.92 0.25 16.60
C SER A 309 -4.70 0.59 17.46
N GLU A 310 -4.41 -0.18 18.49
CA GLU A 310 -3.24 -0.01 19.36
C GLU A 310 -1.93 -0.07 18.55
N MET A 311 -1.84 -1.00 17.60
CA MET A 311 -0.67 -1.11 16.73
C MET A 311 -0.50 0.13 15.83
N ILE A 312 -1.58 0.67 15.24
CA ILE A 312 -1.51 1.89 14.42
C ILE A 312 -1.12 3.09 15.28
N GLN A 313 -1.71 3.25 16.47
CA GLN A 313 -1.37 4.32 17.41
C GLN A 313 0.11 4.23 17.83
N LEU A 314 0.63 3.02 18.09
CA LEU A 314 2.06 2.82 18.35
C LEU A 314 2.93 3.34 17.19
N TRP A 315 2.53 3.09 15.93
CA TRP A 315 3.29 3.59 14.77
C TRP A 315 3.22 5.11 14.63
N GLN A 316 2.08 5.72 14.95
CA GLN A 316 1.94 7.16 14.98
C GLN A 316 2.89 7.79 16.02
N GLU A 317 2.97 7.20 17.21
CA GLU A 317 3.89 7.68 18.27
C GLU A 317 5.36 7.43 17.92
N GLN A 318 5.70 6.30 17.29
CA GLN A 318 7.05 6.05 16.79
C GLN A 318 7.47 7.06 15.71
N LEU A 319 6.55 7.43 14.81
CA LEU A 319 6.79 8.47 13.81
C LEU A 319 7.00 9.83 14.48
N ARG A 320 6.15 10.22 15.44
CA ARG A 320 6.29 11.46 16.22
C ARG A 320 7.63 11.52 16.93
N LEU A 321 8.04 10.41 17.53
CA LEU A 321 9.33 10.29 18.22
C LEU A 321 10.51 10.43 17.22
N ALA A 322 10.41 9.88 16.01
CA ALA A 322 11.44 10.04 14.99
C ALA A 322 11.62 11.50 14.58
N LEU A 323 10.53 12.26 14.41
CA LEU A 323 10.59 13.69 14.16
C LEU A 323 11.27 14.43 15.32
N PHE A 324 10.82 14.20 16.55
CA PHE A 324 11.39 14.82 17.73
C PHE A 324 12.89 14.57 17.87
N LEU A 325 13.33 13.31 17.71
CA LEU A 325 14.74 12.91 17.84
C LEU A 325 15.64 13.45 16.70
N THR A 326 15.07 13.96 15.63
CA THR A 326 15.78 14.65 14.55
C THR A 326 15.68 16.17 14.63
N GLY A 327 15.03 16.70 15.68
CA GLY A 327 14.81 18.15 15.86
C GLY A 327 13.72 18.72 14.96
N ALA A 328 12.95 17.84 14.29
CA ALA A 328 11.83 18.27 13.47
C ALA A 328 10.55 18.40 14.31
N HIS A 329 9.76 19.42 14.06
CA HIS A 329 8.50 19.67 14.75
C HIS A 329 7.25 19.39 13.87
N ASP A 330 7.48 19.17 12.58
CA ASP A 330 6.45 18.82 11.60
C ASP A 330 7.05 18.02 10.41
N LEU A 331 6.17 17.52 9.53
CA LEU A 331 6.58 16.73 8.36
C LEU A 331 7.43 17.54 7.38
N ALA A 332 7.20 18.86 7.28
CA ALA A 332 7.93 19.72 6.36
C ALA A 332 9.38 19.95 6.82
N SER A 333 9.61 20.14 8.12
CA SER A 333 10.95 20.21 8.70
C SER A 333 11.63 18.84 8.67
N PHE A 334 10.89 17.76 8.91
CA PHE A 334 11.41 16.39 8.85
C PHE A 334 11.97 16.01 7.48
N ALA A 335 11.32 16.44 6.39
CA ALA A 335 11.81 16.20 5.02
C ALA A 335 13.18 16.84 4.73
N ARG A 336 13.68 17.73 5.59
CA ARG A 336 14.96 18.45 5.44
C ARG A 336 16.05 17.99 6.42
N VAL A 337 15.76 17.02 7.29
CA VAL A 337 16.79 16.52 8.23
C VAL A 337 17.89 15.78 7.48
N GLY A 338 19.10 15.84 8.00
CA GLY A 338 20.23 15.08 7.49
C GLY A 338 20.13 13.60 7.84
N GLY A 339 20.96 12.80 7.17
CA GLY A 339 21.05 11.38 7.45
C GLY A 339 22.12 10.67 6.64
N ARG A 340 22.06 9.35 6.67
CA ARG A 340 23.02 8.49 5.96
C ARG A 340 22.29 7.38 5.23
N LEU A 341 22.83 7.03 4.07
CA LEU A 341 22.48 5.82 3.31
C LEU A 341 23.77 5.00 3.18
N ASP A 342 23.74 3.74 3.58
CA ASP A 342 24.89 2.83 3.59
C ASP A 342 26.13 3.44 4.29
N GLY A 343 25.87 4.16 5.39
CA GLY A 343 26.91 4.84 6.18
C GLY A 343 27.46 6.15 5.58
N GLN A 344 27.09 6.51 4.35
CA GLN A 344 27.51 7.74 3.68
C GLN A 344 26.51 8.87 3.92
N PRO A 345 26.96 10.13 4.11
CA PRO A 345 26.06 11.27 4.20
C PRO A 345 25.07 11.30 3.02
N PHE A 346 23.81 11.51 3.32
CA PHE A 346 22.73 11.50 2.34
C PHE A 346 21.71 12.58 2.67
N VAL A 347 21.27 13.30 1.64
CA VAL A 347 20.17 14.27 1.71
C VAL A 347 19.15 13.85 0.66
N PRO A 348 17.92 13.51 1.06
CA PRO A 348 16.91 13.08 0.12
C PRO A 348 16.44 14.23 -0.78
N ILE A 349 15.97 13.88 -1.97
CA ILE A 349 15.22 14.81 -2.83
C ILE A 349 13.82 14.96 -2.20
N PRO A 350 13.40 16.15 -1.79
CA PRO A 350 12.09 16.36 -1.19
C PRO A 350 10.96 15.86 -2.12
N GLY A 351 9.91 15.34 -1.51
CA GLY A 351 8.69 14.97 -2.24
C GLY A 351 7.95 16.20 -2.76
N ALA A 352 7.02 15.99 -3.70
CA ALA A 352 6.04 16.99 -4.06
C ALA A 352 5.19 17.37 -2.83
N THR A 353 5.06 18.63 -2.54
CA THR A 353 4.22 19.18 -1.43
C THR A 353 2.75 19.21 -1.81
#